data_5c10d085177f40a954cfeae490109eca
#
_entry.id   5c10d085177f40a954cfeae490109eca
#
_cell.length_a   1.000
_cell.length_b   1.000
_cell.length_c   1.000
_cell.angle_alpha   90.00
_cell.angle_beta   90.00
_cell.angle_gamma   90.00
#
_symmetry.space_group_name_H-M   'P 1'
#
loop_
_entity.id
_entity.type
_entity.pdbx_description
1 polymer ?
#
loop_
_entity_poly.entity_id
_entity_poly.type
_entity_poly.pdbx_seq_one_letter_code
_entity_poly.pdbx_strand_id
1 'polypeptide(L)'
;MPHLLLATLDDEPGVLNRVVSLIRRRAFNIQALTVGPAEQPGTSRMTLVVESDEAGARRVAAHLEKLLNVLRVELLTEKPAVVRYLALLRVAAPVALRSQVLTVGAAFRAQVVDVSEDSVVLECSGSAEKLAALAEALRPYGLLELSRTGALAMARGTAPALIPKAQAEADLPPLAMSV
;
A
#
# COMPACT_ATOMS: atom_id res chain seq x y z
N MET A 1 2.11 7.69 -15.43
CA MET A 1 2.74 6.51 -14.80
C MET A 1 2.29 6.42 -13.35
N PRO A 2 2.21 5.24 -12.73
CA PRO A 2 1.88 5.11 -11.32
C PRO A 2 3.04 5.61 -10.43
N HIS A 3 2.72 6.46 -9.47
CA HIS A 3 3.65 6.95 -8.46
C HIS A 3 3.22 6.48 -7.08
N LEU A 4 4.21 6.05 -6.29
CA LEU A 4 4.02 5.47 -4.97
C LEU A 4 4.40 6.50 -3.89
N LEU A 5 3.43 6.86 -3.07
CA LEU A 5 3.61 7.73 -1.92
C LEU A 5 3.36 6.97 -0.62
N LEU A 6 4.17 7.25 0.38
CA LEU A 6 3.99 6.79 1.74
C LEU A 6 3.71 8.00 2.63
N ALA A 7 2.64 7.95 3.41
CA ALA A 7 2.34 9.00 4.37
C ALA A 7 2.12 8.42 5.76
N THR A 8 2.56 9.14 6.78
CA THR A 8 2.22 8.89 8.17
C THR A 8 1.20 9.93 8.61
N LEU A 9 0.13 9.49 9.20
CA LEU A 9 -1.06 10.29 9.54
C LEU A 9 -1.40 10.11 11.02
N ASP A 10 -2.06 11.11 11.61
CA ASP A 10 -2.77 10.90 12.88
C ASP A 10 -3.89 9.87 12.68
N ASP A 11 -4.04 8.95 13.62
CA ASP A 11 -5.11 7.95 13.60
C ASP A 11 -6.37 8.51 14.26
N GLU A 12 -7.03 9.44 13.55
CA GLU A 12 -8.22 10.15 14.00
C GLU A 12 -9.38 10.02 13.01
N PRO A 13 -10.63 10.04 13.47
CA PRO A 13 -11.80 10.05 12.60
C PRO A 13 -11.75 11.19 11.57
N GLY A 14 -11.97 10.86 10.31
CA GLY A 14 -12.07 11.84 9.22
C GLY A 14 -10.74 12.21 8.54
N VAL A 15 -9.58 11.81 9.05
CA VAL A 15 -8.28 12.11 8.44
C VAL A 15 -8.20 11.52 7.04
N LEU A 16 -8.54 10.24 6.86
CA LEU A 16 -8.58 9.60 5.55
C LEU A 16 -9.52 10.33 4.58
N ASN A 17 -10.68 10.77 5.04
CA ASN A 17 -11.62 11.53 4.21
C ASN A 17 -11.03 12.88 3.75
N ARG A 18 -10.28 13.56 4.61
CA ARG A 18 -9.57 14.81 4.23
C ARG A 18 -8.53 14.57 3.15
N VAL A 19 -7.74 13.50 3.28
CA VAL A 19 -6.74 13.07 2.29
C VAL A 19 -7.40 12.78 0.94
N VAL A 20 -8.40 11.89 0.91
CA VAL A 20 -9.11 11.50 -0.33
C VAL A 20 -9.80 12.71 -0.96
N SER A 21 -10.44 13.58 -0.16
CA SER A 21 -11.09 14.79 -0.63
C SER A 21 -10.10 15.78 -1.24
N LEU A 22 -8.89 15.89 -0.68
CA LEU A 22 -7.84 16.74 -1.25
C LEU A 22 -7.40 16.23 -2.63
N ILE A 23 -7.12 14.92 -2.74
CA ILE A 23 -6.68 14.30 -3.99
C ILE A 23 -7.77 14.43 -5.07
N ARG A 24 -9.04 14.17 -4.70
CA ARG A 24 -10.20 14.35 -5.59
C ARG A 24 -10.33 15.79 -6.11
N ARG A 25 -10.23 16.79 -5.22
CA ARG A 25 -10.34 18.21 -5.61
C ARG A 25 -9.21 18.64 -6.57
N ARG A 26 -8.08 17.95 -6.55
CA ARG A 26 -6.95 18.20 -7.44
C ARG A 26 -6.98 17.33 -8.71
N ALA A 27 -8.06 16.58 -8.92
CA ALA A 27 -8.29 15.71 -10.08
C ALA A 27 -7.22 14.63 -10.29
N PHE A 28 -6.59 14.14 -9.22
CA PHE A 28 -5.70 12.99 -9.29
C PHE A 28 -6.49 11.70 -9.10
N ASN A 29 -6.15 10.69 -9.89
CA ASN A 29 -6.73 9.35 -9.78
C ASN A 29 -5.94 8.51 -8.78
N ILE A 30 -6.65 7.92 -7.79
CA ILE A 30 -6.11 6.94 -6.86
C ILE A 30 -6.27 5.55 -7.46
N GLN A 31 -5.17 4.90 -7.81
CA GLN A 31 -5.19 3.51 -8.28
C GLN A 31 -5.26 2.50 -7.14
N ALA A 32 -4.58 2.78 -6.05
CA ALA A 32 -4.57 1.94 -4.86
C ALA A 32 -4.35 2.77 -3.60
N LEU A 33 -4.98 2.34 -2.52
CA LEU A 33 -4.85 2.92 -1.19
C LEU A 33 -4.82 1.80 -0.15
N THR A 34 -3.82 1.82 0.71
CA THR A 34 -3.72 0.92 1.85
C THR A 34 -3.42 1.75 3.09
N VAL A 35 -4.19 1.55 4.14
CA VAL A 35 -4.00 2.22 5.43
C VAL A 35 -3.97 1.17 6.53
N GLY A 36 -3.09 1.34 7.47
CA GLY A 36 -2.98 0.49 8.66
C GLY A 36 -2.28 1.21 9.79
N PRO A 37 -2.32 0.67 11.01
CA PRO A 37 -1.61 1.25 12.15
C PRO A 37 -0.11 1.35 11.87
N ALA A 38 0.50 2.43 12.34
CA ALA A 38 1.94 2.63 12.28
C ALA A 38 2.62 2.14 13.58
N GLU A 39 3.95 2.27 13.65
CA GLU A 39 4.74 1.85 14.82
C GLU A 39 4.50 2.70 16.06
N GLN A 40 4.09 3.96 15.89
CA GLN A 40 3.76 4.85 17.00
C GLN A 40 2.27 4.79 17.32
N PRO A 41 1.87 4.63 18.59
CA PRO A 41 0.46 4.69 18.99
C PRO A 41 -0.21 6.00 18.53
N GLY A 42 -1.44 5.91 18.06
CA GLY A 42 -2.20 7.07 17.55
C GLY A 42 -1.79 7.55 16.16
N THR A 43 -0.98 6.76 15.45
CA THR A 43 -0.61 7.05 14.07
C THR A 43 -0.97 5.92 13.12
N SER A 44 -1.30 6.28 11.89
CA SER A 44 -1.56 5.37 10.78
C SER A 44 -0.56 5.58 9.66
N ARG A 45 -0.19 4.48 9.00
CA ARG A 45 0.63 4.49 7.78
C ARG A 45 -0.25 4.26 6.57
N MET A 46 -0.17 5.17 5.62
CA MET A 46 -0.91 5.12 4.36
C MET A 46 0.06 4.94 3.20
N THR A 47 -0.18 3.93 2.38
CA THR A 47 0.46 3.77 1.07
C THR A 47 -0.54 4.14 -0.01
N LEU A 48 -0.18 5.07 -0.88
CA LEU A 48 -1.02 5.63 -1.93
C LEU A 48 -0.34 5.45 -3.28
N VAL A 49 -1.06 4.93 -4.25
CA VAL A 49 -0.63 4.89 -5.66
C VAL A 49 -1.50 5.85 -6.46
N VAL A 50 -0.87 6.87 -7.05
CA VAL A 50 -1.54 7.85 -7.92
C VAL A 50 -1.02 7.75 -9.34
N GLU A 51 -1.91 7.93 -10.30
CA GLU A 51 -1.54 8.02 -11.71
C GLU A 51 -1.28 9.49 -12.08
N SER A 52 -0.05 9.79 -12.49
CA SER A 52 0.38 11.15 -12.73
C SER A 52 1.69 11.19 -13.53
N ASP A 53 2.14 12.38 -13.91
CA ASP A 53 3.53 12.67 -14.21
C ASP A 53 4.32 12.89 -12.90
N GLU A 54 5.63 12.99 -13.00
CA GLU A 54 6.52 13.18 -11.85
C GLU A 54 6.21 14.50 -11.12
N ALA A 55 5.98 15.59 -11.87
CA ALA A 55 5.63 16.88 -11.30
C ALA A 55 4.28 16.85 -10.58
N GLY A 56 3.31 16.08 -11.09
CA GLY A 56 2.02 15.85 -10.46
C GLY A 56 2.16 15.07 -9.15
N ALA A 57 2.97 14.00 -9.14
CA ALA A 57 3.23 13.23 -7.93
C ALA A 57 3.87 14.07 -6.82
N ARG A 58 4.84 14.91 -7.17
CA ARG A 58 5.45 15.89 -6.23
C ARG A 58 4.43 16.90 -5.73
N ARG A 59 3.52 17.39 -6.60
CA ARG A 59 2.41 18.27 -6.17
C ARG A 59 1.47 17.58 -5.21
N VAL A 60 1.14 16.28 -5.44
CA VAL A 60 0.32 15.49 -4.48
C VAL A 60 1.01 15.43 -3.13
N ALA A 61 2.29 15.06 -3.09
CA ALA A 61 3.07 15.00 -1.84
C ALA A 61 3.04 16.34 -1.09
N ALA A 62 3.39 17.44 -1.76
CA ALA A 62 3.39 18.79 -1.18
C ALA A 62 2.01 19.27 -0.71
N HIS A 63 0.92 18.78 -1.32
CA HIS A 63 -0.43 19.10 -0.87
C HIS A 63 -0.83 18.28 0.35
N LEU A 64 -0.42 17.01 0.42
CA LEU A 64 -0.66 16.15 1.58
C LEU A 64 0.07 16.70 2.81
N GLU A 65 1.31 17.14 2.68
CA GLU A 65 2.10 17.75 3.76
C GLU A 65 1.45 18.99 4.39
N LYS A 66 0.56 19.68 3.65
CA LYS A 66 -0.17 20.83 4.16
C LYS A 66 -1.37 20.48 5.05
N LEU A 67 -1.77 19.21 5.07
CA LEU A 67 -2.85 18.77 5.96
C LEU A 67 -2.30 18.66 7.40
N LEU A 68 -3.05 19.21 8.36
CA LEU A 68 -2.62 19.24 9.76
C LEU A 68 -2.34 17.83 10.32
N ASN A 69 -3.18 16.87 9.95
CA ASN A 69 -3.09 15.48 10.40
C ASN A 69 -2.14 14.60 9.56
N VAL A 70 -1.36 15.18 8.66
CA VAL A 70 -0.31 14.47 7.90
C VAL A 70 1.03 14.81 8.53
N LEU A 71 1.63 13.83 9.18
CA LEU A 71 2.87 14.00 9.92
C LEU A 71 4.09 13.96 8.99
N ARG A 72 4.00 13.13 7.93
CA ARG A 72 5.09 12.94 6.98
C ARG A 72 4.58 12.40 5.66
N VAL A 73 5.22 12.80 4.55
CA VAL A 73 5.00 12.22 3.22
C VAL A 73 6.35 11.89 2.57
N GLU A 74 6.42 10.73 1.92
CA GLU A 74 7.57 10.32 1.14
C GLU A 74 7.12 9.86 -0.26
N LEU A 75 7.76 10.38 -1.29
CA LEU A 75 7.62 9.88 -2.65
C LEU A 75 8.60 8.72 -2.84
N LEU A 76 8.09 7.49 -2.78
CA LEU A 76 8.90 6.27 -2.84
C LEU A 76 9.29 5.89 -4.27
N THR A 77 8.63 6.41 -5.29
CA THR A 77 8.99 6.14 -6.70
C THR A 77 10.44 6.56 -7.02
N GLU A 78 10.95 7.55 -6.31
CA GLU A 78 12.30 8.09 -6.49
C GLU A 78 13.34 7.44 -5.56
N LYS A 79 12.94 6.48 -4.73
CA LYS A 79 13.79 5.88 -3.69
C LYS A 79 13.77 4.36 -3.76
N PRO A 80 14.87 3.69 -3.41
CA PRO A 80 14.84 2.25 -3.21
C PRO A 80 13.79 1.87 -2.15
N ALA A 81 12.84 1.02 -2.52
CA ALA A 81 11.76 0.61 -1.64
C ALA A 81 11.51 -0.91 -1.71
N VAL A 82 10.93 -1.44 -0.65
CA VAL A 82 10.29 -2.76 -0.64
C VAL A 82 8.81 -2.54 -0.85
N VAL A 83 8.27 -3.10 -1.93
CA VAL A 83 6.83 -3.04 -2.22
C VAL A 83 6.29 -4.46 -2.27
N ARG A 84 5.19 -4.70 -1.58
CA ARG A 84 4.53 -6.02 -1.51
C ARG A 84 3.02 -5.85 -1.65
N TYR A 85 2.42 -6.88 -2.20
CA TYR A 85 0.98 -7.10 -2.29
C TYR A 85 0.66 -8.45 -1.70
N LEU A 86 -0.56 -8.64 -1.23
CA LEU A 86 -1.10 -9.93 -0.81
C LEU A 86 -2.30 -10.26 -1.69
N ALA A 87 -2.41 -11.49 -2.11
CA ALA A 87 -3.57 -12.01 -2.84
C ALA A 87 -4.14 -13.25 -2.17
N LEU A 88 -5.46 -13.34 -2.13
CA LEU A 88 -6.22 -14.55 -1.84
C LEU A 88 -6.86 -15.01 -3.15
N LEU A 89 -6.63 -16.27 -3.53
CA LEU A 89 -7.12 -16.86 -4.75
C LEU A 89 -7.91 -18.12 -4.43
N ARG A 90 -9.20 -18.10 -4.68
CA ARG A 90 -10.05 -19.30 -4.62
C ARG A 90 -10.04 -19.98 -5.97
N VAL A 91 -9.66 -21.25 -5.99
CA VAL A 91 -9.50 -22.03 -7.21
C VAL A 91 -10.33 -23.30 -7.10
N ALA A 92 -11.01 -23.70 -8.18
CA ALA A 92 -11.65 -25.00 -8.26
C ALA A 92 -10.58 -26.10 -8.14
N ALA A 93 -10.80 -27.02 -7.19
CA ALA A 93 -9.85 -28.07 -6.87
C ALA A 93 -10.57 -29.36 -6.47
N PRO A 94 -11.39 -29.94 -7.38
CA PRO A 94 -11.93 -31.27 -7.15
C PRO A 94 -10.79 -32.26 -6.95
N VAL A 95 -11.04 -33.39 -6.30
CA VAL A 95 -10.01 -34.36 -5.89
C VAL A 95 -9.01 -34.68 -7.02
N ALA A 96 -9.50 -34.81 -8.26
CA ALA A 96 -8.69 -35.15 -9.42
C ALA A 96 -7.69 -34.07 -9.83
N LEU A 97 -7.96 -32.79 -9.57
CA LEU A 97 -7.12 -31.64 -9.97
C LEU A 97 -6.38 -31.01 -8.79
N ARG A 98 -6.73 -31.37 -7.56
CA ARG A 98 -6.22 -30.73 -6.35
C ARG A 98 -4.70 -30.74 -6.25
N SER A 99 -4.06 -31.86 -6.54
CA SER A 99 -2.58 -31.97 -6.51
C SER A 99 -1.91 -31.04 -7.50
N GLN A 100 -2.51 -30.85 -8.68
CA GLN A 100 -1.97 -29.95 -9.71
C GLN A 100 -2.09 -28.48 -9.27
N VAL A 101 -3.24 -28.07 -8.74
CA VAL A 101 -3.46 -26.71 -8.20
C VAL A 101 -2.46 -26.41 -7.09
N LEU A 102 -2.26 -27.36 -6.16
CA LEU A 102 -1.30 -27.22 -5.06
C LEU A 102 0.16 -27.11 -5.58
N THR A 103 0.51 -27.87 -6.61
CA THR A 103 1.83 -27.81 -7.23
C THR A 103 2.09 -26.45 -7.88
N VAL A 104 1.10 -25.90 -8.60
CA VAL A 104 1.20 -24.54 -9.16
C VAL A 104 1.36 -23.52 -8.02
N GLY A 105 0.51 -23.59 -6.97
CA GLY A 105 0.64 -22.71 -5.81
C GLY A 105 2.02 -22.76 -5.17
N ALA A 106 2.56 -23.95 -4.96
CA ALA A 106 3.90 -24.15 -4.38
C ALA A 106 5.01 -23.54 -5.21
N ALA A 107 4.94 -23.61 -6.56
CA ALA A 107 5.90 -22.97 -7.46
C ALA A 107 5.98 -21.45 -7.26
N PHE A 108 4.89 -20.80 -6.88
CA PHE A 108 4.83 -19.39 -6.54
C PHE A 108 5.03 -19.11 -5.04
N ARG A 109 5.33 -20.13 -4.22
CA ARG A 109 5.41 -20.05 -2.76
C ARG A 109 4.10 -19.52 -2.14
N ALA A 110 2.96 -19.89 -2.73
CA ALA A 110 1.66 -19.64 -2.14
C ALA A 110 1.39 -20.65 -1.03
N GLN A 111 0.65 -20.22 0.00
CA GLN A 111 0.22 -21.05 1.11
C GLN A 111 -1.24 -21.41 0.95
N VAL A 112 -1.60 -22.62 1.33
CA VAL A 112 -3.00 -23.04 1.42
C VAL A 112 -3.57 -22.54 2.74
N VAL A 113 -4.60 -21.71 2.68
CA VAL A 113 -5.24 -21.14 3.88
C VAL A 113 -6.64 -21.68 4.13
N ASP A 114 -7.26 -22.29 3.10
CA ASP A 114 -8.54 -22.97 3.23
C ASP A 114 -8.66 -24.11 2.21
N VAL A 115 -9.31 -25.22 2.60
CA VAL A 115 -9.59 -26.37 1.73
C VAL A 115 -11.03 -26.77 1.92
N SER A 116 -11.77 -26.80 0.82
CA SER A 116 -13.15 -27.30 0.75
C SER A 116 -13.23 -28.55 -0.12
N GLU A 117 -14.41 -29.13 -0.27
CA GLU A 117 -14.62 -30.33 -1.09
C GLU A 117 -14.18 -30.11 -2.54
N ASP A 118 -14.57 -29.00 -3.16
CA ASP A 118 -14.36 -28.71 -4.58
C ASP A 118 -13.43 -27.49 -4.84
N SER A 119 -12.88 -26.87 -3.81
CA SER A 119 -12.02 -25.69 -3.96
C SER A 119 -10.93 -25.58 -2.90
N VAL A 120 -9.91 -24.79 -3.20
CA VAL A 120 -8.88 -24.37 -2.26
C VAL A 120 -8.73 -22.84 -2.31
N VAL A 121 -8.34 -22.25 -1.17
CA VAL A 121 -7.92 -20.85 -1.12
C VAL A 121 -6.40 -20.79 -0.92
N LEU A 122 -5.73 -20.15 -1.85
CA LEU A 122 -4.30 -19.89 -1.81
C LEU A 122 -4.04 -18.45 -1.40
N GLU A 123 -3.13 -18.26 -0.45
CA GLU A 123 -2.57 -16.97 -0.08
C GLU A 123 -1.19 -16.82 -0.71
N CYS A 124 -0.94 -15.70 -1.36
CA CYS A 124 0.37 -15.39 -1.91
C CYS A 124 0.74 -13.92 -1.68
N SER A 125 1.98 -13.69 -1.25
CA SER A 125 2.55 -12.35 -1.17
C SER A 125 3.71 -12.18 -2.15
N GLY A 126 3.89 -10.96 -2.66
CA GLY A 126 4.97 -10.68 -3.60
C GLY A 126 4.81 -9.36 -4.35
N SER A 127 5.48 -9.26 -5.50
CA SER A 127 5.30 -8.16 -6.44
C SER A 127 3.97 -8.30 -7.20
N ALA A 128 3.51 -7.21 -7.83
CA ALA A 128 2.28 -7.22 -8.62
C ALA A 128 2.37 -8.24 -9.78
N GLU A 129 3.55 -8.31 -10.42
CA GLU A 129 3.82 -9.22 -11.54
C GLU A 129 3.76 -10.69 -11.09
N LYS A 130 4.34 -11.01 -9.90
CA LYS A 130 4.27 -12.36 -9.34
C LYS A 130 2.83 -12.79 -9.10
N LEU A 131 2.01 -11.91 -8.49
CA LEU A 131 0.60 -12.22 -8.21
C LEU A 131 -0.23 -12.33 -9.49
N ALA A 132 0.05 -11.50 -10.49
CA ALA A 132 -0.58 -11.61 -11.80
C ALA A 132 -0.23 -12.94 -12.49
N ALA A 133 1.06 -13.32 -12.49
CA ALA A 133 1.51 -14.59 -13.07
C ALA A 133 0.88 -15.81 -12.38
N LEU A 134 0.75 -15.79 -11.03
CA LEU A 134 0.05 -16.84 -10.30
C LEU A 134 -1.41 -16.93 -10.72
N ALA A 135 -2.11 -15.80 -10.80
CA ALA A 135 -3.51 -15.77 -11.19
C ALA A 135 -3.71 -16.34 -12.62
N GLU A 136 -2.83 -15.98 -13.56
CA GLU A 136 -2.86 -16.51 -14.93
C GLU A 136 -2.56 -18.02 -14.96
N ALA A 137 -1.60 -18.50 -14.18
CA ALA A 137 -1.27 -19.94 -14.08
C ALA A 137 -2.42 -20.76 -13.49
N LEU A 138 -3.27 -20.16 -12.65
CA LEU A 138 -4.41 -20.83 -12.03
C LEU A 138 -5.70 -20.73 -12.86
N ARG A 139 -5.80 -19.87 -13.86
CA ARG A 139 -6.99 -19.74 -14.73
C ARG A 139 -7.46 -21.05 -15.37
N PRO A 140 -6.55 -21.89 -15.92
CA PRO A 140 -6.97 -23.17 -16.54
C PRO A 140 -7.64 -24.15 -15.59
N TYR A 141 -7.38 -24.03 -14.29
CA TYR A 141 -7.98 -24.86 -13.25
C TYR A 141 -9.32 -24.33 -12.75
N GLY A 142 -9.73 -23.12 -13.16
CA GLY A 142 -10.95 -22.45 -12.72
C GLY A 142 -10.69 -21.53 -11.52
N LEU A 143 -10.11 -20.36 -11.78
CA LEU A 143 -10.01 -19.28 -10.80
C LEU A 143 -11.42 -18.74 -10.53
N LEU A 144 -11.96 -19.01 -9.33
CA LEU A 144 -13.32 -18.67 -8.93
C LEU A 144 -13.42 -17.25 -8.34
N GLU A 145 -12.41 -16.86 -7.54
CA GLU A 145 -12.39 -15.60 -6.83
C GLU A 145 -10.95 -15.12 -6.67
N LEU A 146 -10.74 -13.81 -6.82
CA LEU A 146 -9.44 -13.16 -6.59
C LEU A 146 -9.66 -11.89 -5.78
N SER A 147 -9.07 -11.83 -4.59
CA SER A 147 -8.99 -10.63 -3.77
C SER A 147 -7.53 -10.21 -3.62
N ARG A 148 -7.23 -8.91 -3.80
CA ARG A 148 -5.87 -8.37 -3.65
C ARG A 148 -5.88 -7.11 -2.82
N THR A 149 -4.83 -6.93 -2.01
CA THR A 149 -4.59 -5.66 -1.33
C THR A 149 -4.09 -4.60 -2.32
N GLY A 150 -4.11 -3.35 -1.90
CA GLY A 150 -3.24 -2.33 -2.47
C GLY A 150 -1.76 -2.59 -2.13
N ALA A 151 -0.88 -1.72 -2.60
CA ALA A 151 0.55 -1.79 -2.26
C ALA A 151 0.77 -1.56 -0.76
N LEU A 152 1.59 -2.41 -0.15
CA LEU A 152 2.24 -2.14 1.12
C LEU A 152 3.70 -1.82 0.82
N ALA A 153 4.18 -0.66 1.27
CA ALA A 153 5.50 -0.18 0.90
C ALA A 153 6.31 0.33 2.09
N MET A 154 7.62 0.19 1.98
CA MET A 154 8.57 0.68 2.95
C MET A 154 9.86 1.10 2.23
N ALA A 155 10.43 2.26 2.56
CA ALA A 155 11.74 2.67 2.07
C ALA A 155 12.82 1.68 2.53
N ARG A 156 13.83 1.45 1.69
CA ARG A 156 15.01 0.66 2.09
C ARG A 156 15.98 1.51 2.90
N GLY A 157 16.74 0.86 3.77
CA GLY A 157 17.73 1.51 4.63
C GLY A 157 17.12 1.99 5.96
N THR A 158 17.83 2.89 6.62
CA THR A 158 17.39 3.44 7.91
C THR A 158 16.25 4.44 7.68
N ALA A 159 15.09 4.15 8.26
CA ALA A 159 14.02 5.13 8.30
C ALA A 159 14.42 6.29 9.21
N PRO A 160 14.31 7.55 8.76
CA PRO A 160 14.48 8.68 9.66
C PRO A 160 13.39 8.64 10.73
N ALA A 161 13.76 8.99 11.97
CA ALA A 161 12.81 9.06 13.08
C ALA A 161 11.65 10.00 12.73
N LEU A 162 10.43 9.60 13.09
CA LEU A 162 9.28 10.48 13.04
C LEU A 162 9.45 11.54 14.14
N ILE A 163 9.68 12.78 13.76
CA ILE A 163 9.61 13.91 14.68
C ILE A 163 8.16 14.40 14.63
N PRO A 164 7.39 14.30 15.72
CA PRO A 164 6.04 14.88 15.77
C PRO A 164 6.07 16.36 15.40
N LYS A 165 5.11 16.83 14.59
CA LYS A 165 5.03 18.25 14.19
C LYS A 165 5.08 19.21 15.39
N ALA A 166 4.46 18.84 16.52
CA ALA A 166 4.50 19.62 17.75
C ALA A 166 5.92 19.85 18.30
N GLN A 167 6.85 18.90 18.08
CA GLN A 167 8.26 19.07 18.47
C GLN A 167 9.06 19.86 17.41
N ALA A 168 8.71 19.73 16.15
CA ALA A 168 9.36 20.49 15.09
C ALA A 168 9.01 22.00 15.15
N GLU A 169 7.84 22.36 15.65
CA GLU A 169 7.46 23.77 15.90
C GLU A 169 8.10 24.33 17.18
N ALA A 170 8.36 23.49 18.20
CA ALA A 170 9.01 23.89 19.44
C ALA A 170 10.54 24.14 19.28
N ASP A 171 11.16 23.50 18.29
CA ASP A 171 12.60 23.65 17.97
C ASP A 171 12.89 24.77 16.96
N LEU A 172 11.89 25.51 16.49
CA LEU A 172 12.12 26.70 15.68
C LEU A 172 12.65 27.83 16.56
N PRO A 173 13.83 28.40 16.25
CA PRO A 173 14.32 29.55 16.99
C PRO A 173 13.32 30.71 16.88
N PRO A 174 13.09 31.50 17.94
CA PRO A 174 12.18 32.59 17.92
C PRO A 174 12.57 33.55 16.78
N LEU A 175 11.59 33.89 15.93
CA LEU A 175 11.78 34.89 14.90
C LEU A 175 12.32 36.17 15.52
N ALA A 176 13.58 36.52 15.21
CA ALA A 176 14.16 37.79 15.58
C ALA A 176 13.30 38.90 14.96
N MET A 177 12.47 39.52 15.79
CA MET A 177 11.77 40.75 15.42
C MET A 177 12.87 41.83 15.25
N SER A 178 13.20 42.11 14.00
CA SER A 178 13.99 43.32 13.68
C SER A 178 13.14 44.52 13.98
N VAL A 179 13.62 45.36 14.89
CA VAL A 179 13.12 46.70 15.20
C VAL A 179 13.56 47.66 14.11
#